data_9f53cf12fb0d66dad0fe90ed765140b1
#
_entry.id   9f53cf12fb0d66dad0fe90ed765140b1
#
_cell.length_a   1.000
_cell.length_b   1.000
_cell.length_c   1.000
_cell.angle_alpha   90.00
_cell.angle_beta   90.00
_cell.angle_gamma   90.00
#
_symmetry.space_group_name_H-M   'P 1'
#
loop_
_entity.id
_entity.type
_entity.pdbx_description
1 polymer ?
#
loop_
_entity_poly.entity_id
_entity_poly.type
_entity_poly.pdbx_seq_one_letter_code
_entity_poly.pdbx_strand_id
1 'polypeptide(L)'
;MHRAASLVTGALAAAATLLMAAGPASASAQYHRPIIAIGANQSNNWSGYNQGMLEKGIQFHQISGTWAVPTATQHKSGEAEYSASWVGIGGGCVNAQCTVGDATLIQAGTSQNVDSSGSASYDAWYELIPAPSITVSLAVKAGDQVHVDIREGMPEVWTILIQNVTTGQSFSTTVPYSSTYATAEWVEETPVVIDNGGHASVGPMPNLSTVKFDSGLANNTNPNLISSEAIQLVDFNAQVLATPSSPDSDADGFNDCTYATSCASFAS
;
A
#
# COMPACT_ATOMS: atom_id res chain seq x y z
N MET A 1 21.75 1.39 90.13
CA MET A 1 21.84 0.37 89.12
C MET A 1 20.72 0.61 88.08
N HIS A 2 20.98 1.38 87.05
CA HIS A 2 19.98 1.69 86.02
C HIS A 2 20.54 1.17 84.68
N ARG A 3 19.84 0.20 84.08
CA ARG A 3 20.16 -0.30 82.77
C ARG A 3 19.44 0.57 81.69
N ALA A 4 20.22 1.18 80.84
CA ALA A 4 19.71 1.84 79.64
C ALA A 4 19.41 0.83 78.54
N ALA A 5 18.20 0.87 77.96
CA ALA A 5 17.82 0.09 76.79
C ALA A 5 17.97 1.00 75.55
N SER A 6 18.83 0.57 74.64
CA SER A 6 18.97 1.22 73.30
C SER A 6 17.93 0.69 72.34
N LEU A 7 17.11 1.60 71.86
CA LEU A 7 16.18 1.36 70.72
C LEU A 7 16.94 1.57 69.40
N VAL A 8 17.03 0.54 68.59
CA VAL A 8 17.53 0.60 67.21
C VAL A 8 16.32 0.82 66.30
N THR A 9 16.21 2.02 65.74
CA THR A 9 15.23 2.34 64.70
C THR A 9 15.79 1.96 63.34
N GLY A 10 15.26 0.85 62.76
CA GLY A 10 15.53 0.46 61.39
C GLY A 10 14.69 1.31 60.41
N ALA A 11 15.37 2.07 59.57
CA ALA A 11 14.70 2.78 58.47
C ALA A 11 14.52 1.81 57.25
N LEU A 12 13.27 1.45 56.93
CA LEU A 12 12.93 0.80 55.68
C LEU A 12 12.96 1.85 54.54
N ALA A 13 13.93 1.71 53.64
CA ALA A 13 13.93 2.46 52.38
C ALA A 13 13.02 1.72 51.39
N ALA A 14 11.86 2.29 51.08
CA ALA A 14 11.00 1.81 50.02
C ALA A 14 11.55 2.31 48.68
N ALA A 15 12.11 1.41 47.87
CA ALA A 15 12.48 1.70 46.51
C ALA A 15 11.20 1.73 45.63
N ALA A 16 10.74 2.92 45.28
CA ALA A 16 9.67 3.09 44.26
C ALA A 16 10.27 2.86 42.89
N THR A 17 10.02 1.69 42.27
CA THR A 17 10.25 1.46 40.87
C THR A 17 9.23 2.25 40.03
N LEU A 18 9.66 3.35 39.42
CA LEU A 18 8.88 4.03 38.37
C LEU A 18 8.82 3.06 37.16
N LEU A 19 7.68 2.40 36.96
CA LEU A 19 7.33 1.85 35.65
C LEU A 19 7.05 3.05 34.73
N MET A 20 8.00 3.40 33.89
CA MET A 20 7.71 4.25 32.75
C MET A 20 6.82 3.42 31.81
N ALA A 21 5.54 3.74 31.77
CA ALA A 21 4.66 3.28 30.70
C ALA A 21 5.23 3.84 29.39
N ALA A 22 5.75 2.97 28.53
CA ALA A 22 6.05 3.35 27.15
C ALA A 22 4.71 3.84 26.56
N GLY A 23 4.64 5.13 26.22
CA GLY A 23 3.51 5.65 25.46
C GLY A 23 3.39 4.87 24.14
N PRO A 24 2.19 4.81 23.53
CA PRO A 24 2.03 4.20 22.24
C PRO A 24 3.04 4.84 21.28
N ALA A 25 3.85 4.02 20.61
CA ALA A 25 4.72 4.49 19.54
C ALA A 25 3.80 5.23 18.55
N SER A 26 4.09 6.51 18.29
CA SER A 26 3.34 7.26 17.28
C SER A 26 3.52 6.52 15.97
N ALA A 27 2.42 6.08 15.36
CA ALA A 27 2.46 5.47 14.04
C ALA A 27 3.09 6.49 13.08
N SER A 28 4.07 6.06 12.30
CA SER A 28 4.66 6.88 11.23
C SER A 28 3.55 7.25 10.25
N ALA A 29 3.48 8.51 9.84
CA ALA A 29 2.53 8.89 8.80
C ALA A 29 2.96 8.24 7.48
N GLN A 30 2.04 7.56 6.83
CA GLN A 30 2.25 6.91 5.54
C GLN A 30 1.66 7.79 4.43
N TYR A 31 2.38 7.88 3.32
CA TYR A 31 1.97 8.60 2.12
C TYR A 31 2.16 7.71 0.91
N HIS A 32 1.09 7.44 0.20
CA HIS A 32 1.13 6.79 -1.09
C HIS A 32 1.46 7.85 -2.15
N ARG A 33 2.55 7.66 -2.86
CA ARG A 33 3.09 8.68 -3.77
C ARG A 33 2.97 8.23 -5.21
N PRO A 34 2.92 9.18 -6.17
CA PRO A 34 3.18 8.86 -7.57
C PRO A 34 4.45 8.04 -7.73
N ILE A 35 4.54 7.30 -8.83
CA ILE A 35 5.66 6.41 -9.10
C ILE A 35 7.02 7.09 -8.96
N ILE A 36 7.94 6.47 -8.24
CA ILE A 36 9.37 6.84 -8.20
C ILE A 36 10.09 5.96 -9.22
N ALA A 37 9.87 6.26 -10.51
CA ALA A 37 10.42 5.47 -11.60
C ALA A 37 11.95 5.65 -11.70
N ILE A 38 12.66 4.54 -11.93
CA ILE A 38 14.10 4.49 -12.20
C ILE A 38 14.42 3.93 -13.58
N GLY A 39 13.39 3.71 -14.39
CA GLY A 39 13.43 3.20 -15.76
C GLY A 39 12.05 2.86 -16.24
N ALA A 40 11.93 2.32 -17.44
CA ALA A 40 10.65 1.99 -18.06
C ALA A 40 9.83 0.97 -17.24
N ASN A 41 10.51 0.01 -16.61
CA ASN A 41 9.89 -1.14 -15.95
C ASN A 41 10.38 -1.34 -14.51
N GLN A 42 10.92 -0.29 -13.88
CA GLN A 42 11.39 -0.35 -12.49
C GLN A 42 11.04 0.90 -11.71
N SER A 43 10.70 0.72 -10.44
CA SER A 43 10.34 1.78 -9.50
C SER A 43 10.92 1.50 -8.11
N ASN A 44 11.10 2.55 -7.31
CA ASN A 44 11.51 2.42 -5.92
C ASN A 44 10.32 2.32 -4.95
N ASN A 45 9.07 2.44 -5.41
CA ASN A 45 7.90 2.37 -4.54
C ASN A 45 6.78 1.47 -5.05
N TRP A 46 6.66 1.17 -6.36
CA TRP A 46 5.57 0.41 -6.96
C TRP A 46 6.05 -0.89 -7.61
N SER A 47 5.27 -1.96 -7.45
CA SER A 47 5.26 -3.17 -8.26
C SER A 47 3.86 -3.37 -8.83
N GLY A 48 3.73 -3.93 -10.03
CA GLY A 48 2.42 -4.18 -10.65
C GLY A 48 2.36 -3.76 -12.11
N TYR A 49 1.22 -3.20 -12.52
CA TYR A 49 0.97 -2.78 -13.90
C TYR A 49 0.52 -1.33 -13.98
N ASN A 50 1.06 -0.61 -14.98
CA ASN A 50 0.71 0.77 -15.31
C ASN A 50 0.40 0.91 -16.80
N GLN A 51 -0.76 1.44 -17.12
CA GLN A 51 -1.16 1.81 -18.47
C GLN A 51 -1.11 3.31 -18.66
N GLY A 52 -0.36 3.78 -19.65
CA GLY A 52 -0.24 5.19 -19.99
C GLY A 52 -1.10 5.60 -21.19
N MET A 53 -1.69 6.79 -21.14
CA MET A 53 -2.57 7.28 -22.22
C MET A 53 -1.86 7.45 -23.57
N LEU A 54 -0.56 7.78 -23.58
CA LEU A 54 0.21 7.92 -24.83
C LEU A 54 0.48 6.57 -25.48
N GLU A 55 0.45 5.48 -24.71
CA GLU A 55 0.64 4.12 -25.17
C GLU A 55 -0.68 3.49 -25.61
N LYS A 56 -1.74 3.67 -24.81
CA LYS A 56 -3.06 3.08 -25.05
C LYS A 56 -3.93 3.94 -25.99
N GLY A 57 -3.60 5.24 -26.18
CA GLY A 57 -4.40 6.15 -27.01
C GLY A 57 -5.75 6.55 -26.39
N ILE A 58 -5.94 6.36 -25.09
CA ILE A 58 -7.18 6.67 -24.35
C ILE A 58 -6.89 7.38 -23.06
N GLN A 59 -7.88 8.12 -22.53
CA GLN A 59 -7.92 8.63 -21.18
C GLN A 59 -8.67 7.66 -20.26
N PHE A 60 -8.34 7.68 -18.96
CA PHE A 60 -8.89 6.76 -17.97
C PHE A 60 -9.87 7.47 -17.05
N HIS A 61 -11.15 7.08 -17.13
CA HIS A 61 -12.25 7.64 -16.33
C HIS A 61 -12.86 6.61 -15.35
N GLN A 62 -12.36 5.38 -15.39
CA GLN A 62 -12.75 4.32 -14.46
C GLN A 62 -11.62 3.29 -14.37
N ILE A 63 -11.39 2.81 -13.16
CA ILE A 63 -10.55 1.65 -12.87
C ILE A 63 -11.20 0.80 -11.80
N SER A 64 -11.06 -0.51 -11.92
CA SER A 64 -11.39 -1.43 -10.84
C SER A 64 -10.41 -2.60 -10.79
N GLY A 65 -10.39 -3.29 -9.66
CA GLY A 65 -9.64 -4.51 -9.46
C GLY A 65 -10.09 -5.22 -8.19
N THR A 66 -9.78 -6.50 -8.13
CA THR A 66 -10.07 -7.37 -6.99
C THR A 66 -8.79 -8.06 -6.58
N TRP A 67 -8.52 -8.18 -5.28
CA TRP A 67 -7.40 -8.94 -4.74
C TRP A 67 -7.75 -9.59 -3.41
N ALA A 68 -6.99 -10.65 -3.07
CA ALA A 68 -6.99 -11.16 -1.72
C ALA A 68 -6.00 -10.32 -0.89
N VAL A 69 -6.45 -9.73 0.22
CA VAL A 69 -5.57 -9.02 1.16
C VAL A 69 -4.45 -9.98 1.59
N PRO A 70 -3.17 -9.67 1.27
CA PRO A 70 -2.10 -10.62 1.54
C PRO A 70 -1.82 -10.78 3.02
N THR A 71 -1.33 -11.96 3.42
CA THR A 71 -0.78 -12.14 4.76
C THR A 71 0.58 -11.46 4.82
N ALA A 72 0.72 -10.48 5.72
CA ALA A 72 1.98 -9.80 5.98
C ALA A 72 2.70 -10.41 7.18
N THR A 73 4.01 -10.63 7.05
CA THR A 73 4.90 -11.06 8.13
C THR A 73 6.20 -10.26 8.08
N GLN A 74 6.82 -10.08 9.23
CA GLN A 74 8.06 -9.31 9.31
C GLN A 74 9.16 -9.92 8.44
N HIS A 75 9.76 -9.11 7.57
CA HIS A 75 10.92 -9.51 6.77
C HIS A 75 12.20 -9.42 7.60
N LYS A 76 12.35 -8.32 8.34
CA LYS A 76 13.53 -8.09 9.19
C LYS A 76 13.13 -7.85 10.64
N SER A 77 13.59 -8.73 11.53
CA SER A 77 13.24 -8.68 12.95
C SER A 77 13.56 -7.33 13.59
N GLY A 78 12.57 -6.75 14.29
CA GLY A 78 12.69 -5.48 15.00
C GLY A 78 12.45 -4.24 14.14
N GLU A 79 12.14 -4.39 12.85
CA GLU A 79 11.83 -3.29 11.92
C GLU A 79 10.31 -3.18 11.72
N ALA A 80 9.79 -1.96 11.67
CA ALA A 80 8.43 -1.72 11.23
C ALA A 80 8.41 -1.65 9.69
N GLU A 81 7.49 -2.38 9.05
CA GLU A 81 7.45 -2.58 7.61
C GLU A 81 6.05 -2.26 7.08
N TYR A 82 5.98 -1.76 5.84
CA TYR A 82 4.78 -1.15 5.29
C TYR A 82 4.54 -1.61 3.86
N SER A 83 3.28 -1.91 3.54
CA SER A 83 2.87 -2.16 2.17
C SER A 83 1.41 -1.81 1.95
N ALA A 84 1.02 -1.65 0.68
CA ALA A 84 -0.35 -1.42 0.27
C ALA A 84 -0.63 -2.02 -1.10
N SER A 85 -1.78 -2.71 -1.22
CA SER A 85 -2.34 -3.17 -2.50
C SER A 85 -3.48 -2.25 -2.89
N TRP A 86 -3.46 -1.67 -4.11
CA TRP A 86 -4.44 -0.67 -4.52
C TRP A 86 -4.62 -0.56 -6.04
N VAL A 87 -5.65 0.16 -6.45
CA VAL A 87 -5.86 0.60 -7.84
C VAL A 87 -6.02 2.13 -7.87
N GLY A 88 -5.60 2.76 -8.98
CA GLY A 88 -5.64 4.22 -9.10
C GLY A 88 -5.67 4.73 -10.53
N ILE A 89 -6.00 6.02 -10.66
CA ILE A 89 -5.92 6.80 -11.91
C ILE A 89 -5.00 7.98 -11.66
N GLY A 90 -3.92 8.04 -12.45
CA GLY A 90 -2.88 9.05 -12.31
C GLY A 90 -1.68 8.57 -11.48
N GLY A 91 -0.60 9.34 -11.47
CA GLY A 91 0.61 9.05 -10.70
C GLY A 91 1.62 8.15 -11.38
N GLY A 92 1.24 7.50 -12.47
CA GLY A 92 2.08 6.54 -13.18
C GLY A 92 2.88 7.13 -14.35
N CYS A 93 3.39 6.23 -15.18
CA CYS A 93 4.13 6.54 -16.40
C CYS A 93 3.15 6.77 -17.56
N VAL A 94 3.13 7.98 -18.12
CA VAL A 94 2.21 8.35 -19.22
C VAL A 94 2.61 7.71 -20.54
N ASN A 95 3.88 7.33 -20.69
CA ASN A 95 4.44 6.67 -21.86
C ASN A 95 5.28 5.45 -21.47
N ALA A 96 5.42 4.50 -22.39
CA ALA A 96 6.12 3.22 -22.20
C ALA A 96 7.57 3.35 -21.68
N GLN A 97 8.27 4.44 -21.99
CA GLN A 97 9.64 4.66 -21.54
C GLN A 97 9.73 5.32 -20.16
N CYS A 98 8.58 5.65 -19.57
CA CYS A 98 8.47 6.38 -18.30
C CYS A 98 9.28 7.69 -18.26
N THR A 99 9.33 8.42 -19.38
CA THR A 99 9.96 9.74 -19.46
C THR A 99 9.03 10.88 -19.12
N VAL A 100 7.72 10.59 -19.05
CA VAL A 100 6.67 11.51 -18.63
C VAL A 100 5.89 10.83 -17.51
N GLY A 101 5.96 11.39 -16.31
CA GLY A 101 5.19 10.94 -15.14
C GLY A 101 3.95 11.79 -14.94
N ASP A 102 2.94 11.25 -14.28
CA ASP A 102 1.75 11.96 -13.84
C ASP A 102 1.89 12.38 -12.37
N ALA A 103 1.45 13.58 -12.04
CA ALA A 103 1.51 14.12 -10.68
C ALA A 103 0.15 14.08 -9.94
N THR A 104 -0.96 13.84 -10.66
CA THR A 104 -2.27 13.63 -10.05
C THR A 104 -2.45 12.14 -9.76
N LEU A 105 -3.13 11.81 -8.66
CA LEU A 105 -3.43 10.40 -8.34
C LEU A 105 -4.66 10.33 -7.44
N ILE A 106 -5.71 9.67 -7.93
CA ILE A 106 -6.85 9.21 -7.14
C ILE A 106 -6.75 7.70 -7.01
N GLN A 107 -6.71 7.19 -5.78
CA GLN A 107 -6.42 5.79 -5.50
C GLN A 107 -7.18 5.28 -4.26
N ALA A 108 -7.38 3.97 -4.19
CA ALA A 108 -8.00 3.31 -3.05
C ALA A 108 -7.53 1.86 -2.92
N GLY A 109 -7.39 1.39 -1.70
CA GLY A 109 -6.88 0.05 -1.45
C GLY A 109 -6.88 -0.39 -0.01
N THR A 110 -5.99 -1.33 0.27
CA THR A 110 -5.73 -1.89 1.60
C THR A 110 -4.26 -1.75 1.96
N SER A 111 -3.97 -1.40 3.23
CA SER A 111 -2.63 -1.47 3.79
C SER A 111 -2.45 -2.78 4.55
N GLN A 112 -1.24 -3.32 4.52
CA GLN A 112 -0.81 -4.47 5.30
C GLN A 112 0.56 -4.17 5.92
N ASN A 113 0.51 -3.66 7.15
CA ASN A 113 1.69 -3.19 7.87
C ASN A 113 2.09 -4.18 8.96
N VAL A 114 3.39 -4.25 9.25
CA VAL A 114 3.94 -5.04 10.35
C VAL A 114 4.72 -4.11 11.27
N ASP A 115 4.39 -4.11 12.55
CA ASP A 115 5.12 -3.30 13.53
C ASP A 115 6.47 -3.92 13.91
N SER A 116 7.30 -3.19 14.65
CA SER A 116 8.63 -3.67 15.09
C SER A 116 8.58 -4.90 16.01
N SER A 117 7.41 -5.25 16.56
CA SER A 117 7.22 -6.48 17.34
C SER A 117 6.84 -7.69 16.46
N GLY A 118 6.60 -7.49 15.16
CA GLY A 118 6.16 -8.50 14.21
C GLY A 118 4.64 -8.67 14.14
N SER A 119 3.85 -7.76 14.75
CA SER A 119 2.40 -7.80 14.70
C SER A 119 1.88 -7.15 13.43
N ALA A 120 1.09 -7.88 12.62
CA ALA A 120 0.48 -7.36 11.41
C ALA A 120 -0.82 -6.59 11.71
N SER A 121 -1.04 -5.50 10.97
CA SER A 121 -2.27 -4.71 10.97
C SER A 121 -2.74 -4.45 9.55
N TYR A 122 -4.06 -4.32 9.38
CA TYR A 122 -4.71 -4.19 8.08
C TYR A 122 -5.76 -3.09 8.16
N ASP A 123 -5.81 -2.22 7.16
CA ASP A 123 -6.85 -1.21 7.02
C ASP A 123 -7.19 -0.96 5.54
N ALA A 124 -8.39 -0.39 5.30
CA ALA A 124 -8.81 0.06 3.99
C ALA A 124 -8.78 1.59 3.95
N TRP A 125 -8.42 2.17 2.81
CA TRP A 125 -8.20 3.60 2.67
C TRP A 125 -8.46 4.09 1.24
N TYR A 126 -8.60 5.41 1.07
CA TYR A 126 -8.48 6.10 -0.20
C TYR A 126 -7.63 7.36 -0.07
N GLU A 127 -7.09 7.85 -1.17
CA GLU A 127 -6.24 9.03 -1.19
C GLU A 127 -6.42 9.84 -2.49
N LEU A 128 -6.31 11.15 -2.34
CA LEU A 128 -6.40 12.14 -3.44
C LEU A 128 -5.14 13.02 -3.35
N ILE A 129 -4.10 12.69 -4.10
CA ILE A 129 -2.83 13.43 -4.04
C ILE A 129 -3.06 14.91 -4.44
N PRO A 130 -2.56 15.90 -3.66
CA PRO A 130 -1.52 15.79 -2.62
C PRO A 130 -2.04 15.66 -1.17
N ALA A 131 -3.34 15.46 -0.95
CA ALA A 131 -3.87 15.25 0.40
C ALA A 131 -3.42 13.89 0.97
N PRO A 132 -3.29 13.74 2.30
CA PRO A 132 -2.96 12.46 2.90
C PRO A 132 -4.09 11.45 2.75
N SER A 133 -3.75 10.16 2.85
CA SER A 133 -4.71 9.05 2.81
C SER A 133 -5.72 9.14 3.95
N ILE A 134 -6.94 8.67 3.67
CA ILE A 134 -8.05 8.62 4.61
C ILE A 134 -8.39 7.15 4.86
N THR A 135 -8.08 6.65 6.05
CA THR A 135 -8.54 5.33 6.50
C THR A 135 -10.06 5.33 6.65
N VAL A 136 -10.71 4.31 6.12
CA VAL A 136 -12.17 4.18 6.15
C VAL A 136 -12.62 3.15 7.17
N SER A 137 -13.87 3.25 7.63
CA SER A 137 -14.45 2.33 8.63
C SER A 137 -14.92 1.02 7.99
N LEU A 138 -14.09 0.40 7.16
CA LEU A 138 -14.30 -0.92 6.56
C LEU A 138 -13.25 -1.88 7.11
N ALA A 139 -13.69 -2.87 7.90
CA ALA A 139 -12.78 -3.87 8.44
C ALA A 139 -12.28 -4.80 7.34
N VAL A 140 -10.98 -4.99 7.29
CA VAL A 140 -10.29 -5.94 6.40
C VAL A 140 -9.23 -6.71 7.17
N LYS A 141 -8.94 -7.93 6.72
CA LYS A 141 -7.88 -8.79 7.29
C LYS A 141 -7.27 -9.66 6.20
N ALA A 142 -6.14 -10.26 6.50
CA ALA A 142 -5.49 -11.23 5.60
C ALA A 142 -6.49 -12.30 5.11
N GLY A 143 -6.48 -12.55 3.80
CA GLY A 143 -7.34 -13.50 3.10
C GLY A 143 -8.72 -12.97 2.70
N ASP A 144 -9.12 -11.79 3.15
CA ASP A 144 -10.37 -11.18 2.66
C ASP A 144 -10.22 -10.82 1.17
N GLN A 145 -11.26 -11.10 0.38
CA GLN A 145 -11.37 -10.61 -0.99
C GLN A 145 -11.87 -9.17 -0.95
N VAL A 146 -11.11 -8.25 -1.51
CA VAL A 146 -11.46 -6.84 -1.62
C VAL A 146 -11.59 -6.46 -3.09
N HIS A 147 -12.68 -5.76 -3.41
CA HIS A 147 -12.93 -5.14 -4.70
C HIS A 147 -12.93 -3.62 -4.54
N VAL A 148 -12.22 -2.93 -5.43
CA VAL A 148 -12.23 -1.46 -5.52
C VAL A 148 -12.70 -1.04 -6.90
N ASP A 149 -13.56 -0.01 -6.94
CA ASP A 149 -13.97 0.66 -8.16
C ASP A 149 -13.89 2.18 -7.95
N ILE A 150 -13.16 2.85 -8.83
CA ILE A 150 -13.02 4.30 -8.89
C ILE A 150 -13.54 4.75 -10.24
N ARG A 151 -14.61 5.56 -10.25
CA ARG A 151 -15.23 6.00 -11.49
C ARG A 151 -15.63 7.48 -11.47
N GLU A 152 -15.42 8.16 -12.55
CA GLU A 152 -15.95 9.49 -12.78
C GLU A 152 -17.42 9.41 -13.17
N GLY A 153 -18.30 10.06 -12.40
CA GLY A 153 -19.74 10.12 -12.68
C GLY A 153 -20.16 11.41 -13.41
N MET A 154 -19.49 12.50 -13.14
CA MET A 154 -19.57 13.78 -13.81
C MET A 154 -18.14 14.34 -13.89
N PRO A 155 -17.84 15.26 -14.83
CA PRO A 155 -16.49 15.82 -14.94
C PRO A 155 -15.91 16.25 -13.60
N GLU A 156 -14.75 15.71 -13.24
CA GLU A 156 -14.02 15.94 -11.97
C GLU A 156 -14.78 15.51 -10.69
N VAL A 157 -15.84 14.71 -10.80
CA VAL A 157 -16.57 14.16 -9.65
C VAL A 157 -16.52 12.64 -9.69
N TRP A 158 -15.82 12.06 -8.72
CA TRP A 158 -15.48 10.65 -8.67
C TRP A 158 -16.22 9.93 -7.56
N THR A 159 -16.69 8.72 -7.85
CA THR A 159 -17.17 7.80 -6.84
C THR A 159 -16.09 6.76 -6.59
N ILE A 160 -15.74 6.55 -5.32
CA ILE A 160 -14.83 5.51 -4.83
C ILE A 160 -15.68 4.50 -4.07
N LEU A 161 -15.61 3.23 -4.48
CA LEU A 161 -16.20 2.08 -3.78
C LEU A 161 -15.06 1.16 -3.33
N ILE A 162 -15.06 0.78 -2.06
CA ILE A 162 -14.23 -0.29 -1.51
C ILE A 162 -15.16 -1.33 -0.90
N GLN A 163 -15.12 -2.56 -1.38
CA GLN A 163 -15.98 -3.64 -0.92
C GLN A 163 -15.14 -4.80 -0.40
N ASN A 164 -15.37 -5.20 0.85
CA ASN A 164 -14.93 -6.49 1.35
C ASN A 164 -15.94 -7.56 0.90
N VAL A 165 -15.62 -8.24 -0.20
CA VAL A 165 -16.47 -9.25 -0.84
C VAL A 165 -16.71 -10.44 0.10
N THR A 166 -15.70 -10.80 0.91
CA THR A 166 -15.77 -11.90 1.87
C THR A 166 -16.84 -11.66 2.94
N THR A 167 -16.95 -10.43 3.44
CA THR A 167 -17.90 -10.07 4.51
C THR A 167 -19.20 -9.46 3.97
N GLY A 168 -19.22 -9.04 2.70
CA GLY A 168 -20.33 -8.31 2.09
C GLY A 168 -20.44 -6.85 2.53
N GLN A 169 -19.50 -6.33 3.31
CA GLN A 169 -19.47 -4.94 3.75
C GLN A 169 -18.80 -4.04 2.70
N SER A 170 -19.20 -2.78 2.65
CA SER A 170 -18.60 -1.81 1.72
C SER A 170 -18.54 -0.41 2.32
N PHE A 171 -17.62 0.38 1.79
CA PHE A 171 -17.54 1.83 1.95
C PHE A 171 -17.68 2.48 0.57
N SER A 172 -18.40 3.59 0.49
CA SER A 172 -18.45 4.39 -0.74
C SER A 172 -18.50 5.87 -0.41
N THR A 173 -17.81 6.65 -1.23
CA THR A 173 -17.81 8.12 -1.14
C THR A 173 -17.80 8.75 -2.53
N THR A 174 -18.25 10.00 -2.62
CA THR A 174 -18.16 10.81 -3.84
C THR A 174 -17.37 12.06 -3.53
N VAL A 175 -16.33 12.31 -4.32
CA VAL A 175 -15.35 13.37 -4.09
C VAL A 175 -15.07 14.18 -5.36
N PRO A 176 -14.86 15.49 -5.28
CA PRO A 176 -14.31 16.26 -6.39
C PRO A 176 -12.79 16.02 -6.48
N TYR A 177 -12.28 15.77 -7.68
CA TYR A 177 -10.83 15.63 -7.92
C TYR A 177 -10.51 15.93 -9.39
N SER A 178 -9.57 16.87 -9.61
CA SER A 178 -9.08 17.21 -10.97
C SER A 178 -7.96 16.25 -11.35
N SER A 179 -8.29 15.22 -12.13
CA SER A 179 -7.34 14.24 -12.67
C SER A 179 -6.81 14.69 -14.02
N THR A 180 -5.61 14.26 -14.37
CA THR A 180 -5.08 14.34 -15.76
C THR A 180 -5.65 13.24 -16.65
N TYR A 181 -6.25 12.19 -16.06
CA TYR A 181 -6.77 11.00 -16.76
C TYR A 181 -5.68 10.22 -17.53
N ALA A 182 -4.41 10.42 -17.17
CA ALA A 182 -3.28 10.02 -18.03
C ALA A 182 -2.79 8.60 -17.81
N THR A 183 -3.07 8.01 -16.65
CA THR A 183 -2.61 6.65 -16.33
C THR A 183 -3.65 5.87 -15.53
N ALA A 184 -3.57 4.53 -15.55
CA ALA A 184 -4.37 3.61 -14.75
C ALA A 184 -3.47 2.48 -14.22
N GLU A 185 -3.56 2.16 -12.92
CA GLU A 185 -2.61 1.31 -12.22
C GLU A 185 -3.26 0.29 -11.29
N TRP A 186 -2.67 -0.91 -11.24
CA TRP A 186 -2.88 -1.96 -10.25
C TRP A 186 -1.54 -2.22 -9.58
N VAL A 187 -1.44 -1.93 -8.28
CA VAL A 187 -0.13 -1.77 -7.61
C VAL A 187 -0.07 -2.46 -6.27
N GLU A 188 1.05 -3.11 -6.02
CA GLU A 188 1.60 -3.41 -4.70
C GLU A 188 2.71 -2.40 -4.41
N GLU A 189 2.57 -1.63 -3.33
CA GLU A 189 3.43 -0.50 -3.01
C GLU A 189 4.14 -0.68 -1.67
N THR A 190 5.38 -0.15 -1.58
CA THR A 190 5.92 0.26 -0.29
C THR A 190 5.81 1.79 -0.17
N PRO A 191 4.98 2.31 0.77
CA PRO A 191 4.67 3.73 0.83
C PRO A 191 5.87 4.54 1.33
N VAL A 192 5.83 5.86 1.10
CA VAL A 192 6.73 6.79 1.78
C VAL A 192 6.28 6.98 3.22
N VAL A 193 7.17 6.79 4.16
CA VAL A 193 6.93 7.00 5.59
C VAL A 193 7.68 8.24 6.07
N ILE A 194 7.06 8.97 6.99
CA ILE A 194 7.68 10.11 7.66
C ILE A 194 7.94 9.71 9.11
N ASP A 195 9.20 9.72 9.49
CA ASP A 195 9.62 9.42 10.86
C ASP A 195 9.29 10.57 11.84
N ASN A 196 9.49 10.33 13.14
CA ASN A 196 9.26 11.31 14.18
C ASN A 196 10.17 12.57 14.09
N GLY A 197 11.23 12.50 13.27
CA GLY A 197 12.13 13.61 12.95
C GLY A 197 11.69 14.41 11.72
N GLY A 198 10.62 13.99 11.04
CA GLY A 198 10.13 14.60 9.81
C GLY A 198 10.89 14.17 8.54
N HIS A 199 11.74 13.13 8.62
CA HIS A 199 12.45 12.62 7.45
C HIS A 199 11.52 11.66 6.68
N ALA A 200 11.37 11.95 5.39
CA ALA A 200 10.64 11.10 4.46
C ALA A 200 11.58 10.07 3.81
N SER A 201 11.18 8.81 3.81
CA SER A 201 11.88 7.72 3.11
C SER A 201 10.88 6.72 2.57
N VAL A 202 11.24 5.98 1.52
CA VAL A 202 10.48 4.79 1.14
C VAL A 202 10.56 3.80 2.30
N GLY A 203 9.43 3.30 2.75
CA GLY A 203 9.36 2.35 3.88
C GLY A 203 9.99 1.01 3.52
N PRO A 204 10.47 0.24 4.50
CA PRO A 204 10.81 -1.15 4.27
C PRO A 204 9.53 -1.97 4.04
N MET A 205 9.63 -2.98 3.18
CA MET A 205 8.50 -3.82 2.77
C MET A 205 8.45 -5.11 3.60
N PRO A 206 7.28 -5.59 4.06
CA PRO A 206 7.14 -6.88 4.73
C PRO A 206 7.22 -8.04 3.72
N ASN A 207 7.40 -9.26 4.22
CA ASN A 207 7.08 -10.44 3.45
C ASN A 207 5.56 -10.52 3.29
N LEU A 208 5.09 -10.67 2.06
CA LEU A 208 3.69 -10.88 1.76
C LEU A 208 3.47 -12.28 1.18
N SER A 209 2.31 -12.89 1.47
CA SER A 209 1.83 -13.96 0.59
C SER A 209 1.62 -13.37 -0.81
N THR A 210 1.73 -14.19 -1.87
CA THR A 210 1.51 -13.73 -3.23
C THR A 210 0.22 -12.89 -3.31
N VAL A 211 0.33 -11.66 -3.82
CA VAL A 211 -0.81 -10.78 -4.07
C VAL A 211 -1.38 -11.15 -5.43
N LYS A 212 -2.63 -11.58 -5.47
CA LYS A 212 -3.33 -11.88 -6.72
C LYS A 212 -4.29 -10.75 -7.05
N PHE A 213 -3.95 -9.94 -8.04
CA PHE A 213 -4.89 -9.02 -8.68
C PHE A 213 -5.64 -9.75 -9.77
N ASP A 214 -6.97 -9.54 -9.87
CA ASP A 214 -7.83 -10.23 -10.81
C ASP A 214 -9.06 -9.38 -11.14
N SER A 215 -9.72 -9.70 -12.24
CA SER A 215 -10.94 -9.00 -12.69
C SER A 215 -10.74 -7.48 -12.81
N GLY A 216 -9.58 -7.07 -13.31
CA GLY A 216 -9.23 -5.68 -13.55
C GLY A 216 -10.05 -5.08 -14.70
N LEU A 217 -10.53 -3.86 -14.53
CA LEU A 217 -11.18 -3.11 -15.61
C LEU A 217 -10.58 -1.71 -15.71
N ALA A 218 -10.42 -1.22 -16.93
CA ALA A 218 -10.17 0.18 -17.25
C ALA A 218 -11.26 0.67 -18.18
N ASN A 219 -11.94 1.78 -17.84
CA ASN A 219 -13.10 2.29 -18.58
C ASN A 219 -14.19 1.23 -18.80
N ASN A 220 -14.46 0.38 -17.80
CA ASN A 220 -15.42 -0.74 -17.81
C ASN A 220 -15.14 -1.81 -18.87
N THR A 221 -13.90 -1.93 -19.34
CA THR A 221 -13.47 -2.96 -20.28
C THR A 221 -12.24 -3.67 -19.74
N ASN A 222 -11.99 -4.89 -20.23
CA ASN A 222 -10.75 -5.61 -19.94
C ASN A 222 -9.55 -4.72 -20.32
N PRO A 223 -8.57 -4.50 -19.45
CA PRO A 223 -7.43 -3.62 -19.71
C PRO A 223 -6.49 -4.18 -20.78
N ASN A 224 -6.57 -5.48 -21.08
CA ASN A 224 -5.65 -6.19 -21.96
C ASN A 224 -4.19 -5.90 -21.58
N LEU A 225 -3.85 -6.26 -20.34
CA LEU A 225 -2.50 -6.09 -19.78
C LEU A 225 -1.47 -6.80 -20.66
N ILE A 226 -0.31 -6.16 -20.83
CA ILE A 226 0.83 -6.74 -21.53
C ILE A 226 2.09 -6.63 -20.68
N SER A 227 3.02 -7.57 -20.80
CA SER A 227 4.21 -7.66 -19.95
C SER A 227 5.12 -6.42 -20.02
N SER A 228 5.03 -5.60 -21.07
CA SER A 228 5.78 -4.33 -21.16
C SER A 228 5.23 -3.23 -20.26
N GLU A 229 4.01 -3.38 -19.72
CA GLU A 229 3.37 -2.47 -18.75
C GLU A 229 3.73 -2.83 -17.31
N ALA A 230 4.44 -3.96 -17.10
CA ALA A 230 4.85 -4.42 -15.78
C ALA A 230 5.96 -3.55 -15.18
N ILE A 231 5.85 -3.26 -13.90
CA ILE A 231 6.82 -2.49 -13.12
C ILE A 231 7.32 -3.37 -11.98
N GLN A 232 8.63 -3.56 -11.88
CA GLN A 232 9.28 -4.26 -10.78
C GLN A 232 9.70 -3.26 -9.70
N LEU A 233 9.39 -3.56 -8.45
CA LEU A 233 9.82 -2.78 -7.29
C LEU A 233 11.24 -3.21 -6.89
N VAL A 234 12.13 -2.23 -6.82
CA VAL A 234 13.51 -2.42 -6.33
C VAL A 234 13.86 -1.32 -5.32
N ASP A 235 14.75 -1.64 -4.40
CA ASP A 235 15.28 -0.63 -3.47
C ASP A 235 16.33 0.28 -4.14
N PHE A 236 16.83 1.28 -3.41
CA PHE A 236 17.88 2.19 -3.91
C PHE A 236 19.24 1.52 -4.16
N ASN A 237 19.41 0.25 -3.79
CA ASN A 237 20.60 -0.57 -4.08
C ASN A 237 20.32 -1.57 -5.22
N ALA A 238 19.19 -1.44 -5.92
CA ALA A 238 18.71 -2.33 -6.97
C ALA A 238 18.44 -3.78 -6.48
N GLN A 239 18.16 -3.96 -5.17
CA GLN A 239 17.64 -5.23 -4.65
C GLN A 239 16.15 -5.33 -4.98
N VAL A 240 15.72 -6.48 -5.49
CA VAL A 240 14.32 -6.72 -5.84
C VAL A 240 13.49 -6.87 -4.55
N LEU A 241 12.45 -6.06 -4.41
CA LEU A 241 11.49 -6.10 -3.32
C LEU A 241 10.18 -6.78 -3.73
N ALA A 242 9.70 -6.54 -4.97
CA ALA A 242 8.52 -7.22 -5.51
C ALA A 242 8.60 -7.32 -7.03
N THR A 243 8.03 -8.39 -7.58
CA THR A 243 8.02 -8.65 -9.04
C THR A 243 6.64 -9.12 -9.46
N PRO A 244 5.97 -8.42 -10.41
CA PRO A 244 4.73 -8.89 -10.98
C PRO A 244 4.98 -10.04 -11.96
N SER A 245 4.04 -10.97 -12.06
CA SER A 245 4.04 -12.01 -13.09
C SER A 245 3.71 -11.44 -14.47
N SER A 246 3.83 -12.25 -15.52
CA SER A 246 3.09 -11.99 -16.75
C SER A 246 1.60 -11.95 -16.46
N PRO A 247 0.79 -11.24 -17.28
CA PRO A 247 -0.67 -11.28 -17.15
C PRO A 247 -1.20 -12.71 -17.21
N ASP A 248 -2.36 -12.93 -16.64
CA ASP A 248 -3.10 -14.19 -16.75
C ASP A 248 -3.65 -14.42 -18.17
N SER A 249 -4.47 -15.46 -18.35
CA SER A 249 -4.88 -15.90 -19.70
C SER A 249 -5.86 -14.96 -20.40
N ASP A 250 -6.65 -14.17 -19.66
CA ASP A 250 -7.57 -13.15 -20.20
C ASP A 250 -7.06 -11.73 -20.08
N ALA A 251 -5.83 -11.57 -19.54
CA ALA A 251 -5.09 -10.31 -19.48
C ALA A 251 -5.78 -9.21 -18.65
N ASP A 252 -6.47 -9.59 -17.58
CA ASP A 252 -7.08 -8.67 -16.64
C ASP A 252 -6.58 -8.82 -15.19
N GLY A 253 -5.59 -9.75 -14.99
CA GLY A 253 -5.01 -10.05 -13.70
C GLY A 253 -3.54 -10.46 -13.76
N PHE A 254 -2.91 -10.49 -12.60
CA PHE A 254 -1.52 -10.92 -12.40
C PHE A 254 -1.26 -11.25 -10.93
N ASN A 255 -0.21 -12.02 -10.68
CA ASN A 255 0.35 -12.20 -9.36
C ASN A 255 1.47 -11.19 -9.10
N ASP A 256 1.65 -10.77 -7.85
CA ASP A 256 2.82 -10.03 -7.39
C ASP A 256 3.51 -10.77 -6.23
N CYS A 257 4.82 -10.97 -6.33
CA CYS A 257 5.61 -11.78 -5.42
C CYS A 257 6.68 -10.92 -4.74
N THR A 258 6.63 -10.78 -3.40
CA THR A 258 7.65 -10.04 -2.65
C THR A 258 8.94 -10.83 -2.51
N TYR A 259 10.08 -10.12 -2.53
CA TYR A 259 11.45 -10.66 -2.39
C TYR A 259 11.79 -11.79 -3.38
N ALA A 260 11.15 -11.76 -4.55
CA ALA A 260 11.32 -12.73 -5.62
C ALA A 260 11.72 -12.04 -6.93
N THR A 261 12.68 -12.59 -7.65
CA THR A 261 13.12 -12.07 -8.96
C THR A 261 12.23 -12.51 -10.11
N SER A 262 11.27 -13.39 -9.85
CA SER A 262 10.25 -13.83 -10.78
C SER A 262 8.98 -14.24 -10.02
N CYS A 263 7.83 -14.08 -10.66
CA CYS A 263 6.54 -14.47 -10.13
C CYS A 263 5.80 -15.31 -11.20
N ALA A 264 5.19 -16.42 -10.80
CA ALA A 264 4.42 -17.24 -11.71
C ALA A 264 3.04 -16.60 -11.96
N SER A 265 2.60 -16.54 -13.22
CA SER A 265 1.21 -16.18 -13.54
C SER A 265 0.25 -17.28 -13.10
N PHE A 266 -1.03 -16.94 -12.98
CA PHE A 266 -2.10 -17.91 -12.74
C PHE A 266 -2.95 -18.08 -14.01
N ALA A 267 -3.71 -19.16 -14.08
CA ALA A 267 -4.79 -19.31 -15.05
C ALA A 267 -6.06 -18.70 -14.45
N SER A 268 -6.74 -17.83 -15.20
CA SER A 268 -8.06 -17.27 -14.86
C SER A 268 -9.15 -18.33 -14.95
#